data_f87733851d88cd5de50a24c96942f3c2
#
_entry.id   f87733851d88cd5de50a24c96942f3c2
#
_cell.length_a   1.000
_cell.length_b   1.000
_cell.length_c   1.000
_cell.angle_alpha   90.00
_cell.angle_beta   90.00
_cell.angle_gamma   90.00
#
_symmetry.space_group_name_H-M   'P 1'
#
loop_
_entity.id
_entity.type
_entity.pdbx_description
1 polymer ?
#
loop_
_entity_poly.entity_id
_entity_poly.type
_entity_poly.pdbx_seq_one_letter_code
_entity_poly.pdbx_strand_id
1 'polypeptide(L)'
;MGLSQCLAGNPLQVCLGNYITWFLAFHIMAVIAWMSAMLYLPRLFAYHTETAPGSESSERFKVMERKLLKAIMNPAMIAVWILGPLLAWLTGAYLDTWMQIKFVLVIIMSGMHGLFVRCWRDFAHDRNTRSARFYRIANEVPALLLVLIVILVKVQPFGD
;
A
#
# COMPACT_ATOMS: atom_id res chain seq x y z
N MET A 1 32.24 -4.33 -12.32
CA MET A 1 32.59 -4.22 -10.88
C MET A 1 32.40 -5.59 -10.27
N GLY A 2 33.48 -6.24 -9.85
CA GLY A 2 33.49 -7.66 -9.57
C GLY A 2 33.16 -8.01 -8.12
N LEU A 3 32.83 -9.29 -7.89
CA LEU A 3 32.57 -9.92 -6.60
C LEU A 3 33.63 -9.61 -5.52
N SER A 4 34.85 -9.20 -5.90
CA SER A 4 35.94 -8.85 -4.99
C SER A 4 35.71 -7.60 -4.15
N GLN A 5 34.84 -6.66 -4.58
CA GLN A 5 34.48 -5.47 -3.81
C GLN A 5 33.42 -5.74 -2.73
N CYS A 6 32.68 -6.85 -2.85
CA CYS A 6 31.70 -7.26 -1.87
C CYS A 6 32.29 -7.76 -0.54
N LEU A 7 33.60 -8.03 -0.50
CA LEU A 7 34.25 -8.65 0.66
C LEU A 7 34.94 -7.67 1.63
N ALA A 8 35.04 -6.38 1.27
CA ALA A 8 35.79 -5.37 2.02
C ALA A 8 34.90 -4.33 2.73
N GLY A 9 33.91 -4.77 3.49
CA GLY A 9 32.99 -3.89 4.22
C GLY A 9 31.79 -4.67 4.68
N ASN A 10 30.67 -4.02 4.98
CA ASN A 10 29.41 -4.75 5.23
C ASN A 10 28.98 -5.42 3.91
N PRO A 11 29.33 -6.70 3.65
CA PRO A 11 29.36 -7.24 2.28
C PRO A 11 27.97 -7.23 1.62
N LEU A 12 26.93 -7.43 2.41
CA LEU A 12 25.54 -7.40 1.92
C LEU A 12 25.12 -6.00 1.47
N GLN A 13 25.48 -4.96 2.22
CA GLN A 13 25.09 -3.58 1.90
C GLN A 13 25.78 -3.06 0.64
N VAL A 14 27.04 -3.41 0.43
CA VAL A 14 27.80 -3.04 -0.77
C VAL A 14 27.30 -3.78 -2.01
N CYS A 15 27.03 -5.08 -1.91
CA CYS A 15 26.51 -5.86 -3.03
C CYS A 15 25.09 -5.43 -3.42
N LEU A 16 24.21 -5.22 -2.45
CA LEU A 16 22.82 -4.80 -2.69
C LEU A 16 22.73 -3.33 -3.11
N GLY A 17 23.69 -2.48 -2.71
CA GLY A 17 23.77 -1.07 -3.10
C GLY A 17 23.80 -0.86 -4.61
N ASN A 18 24.43 -1.75 -5.37
CA ASN A 18 24.44 -1.72 -6.84
C ASN A 18 23.04 -1.92 -7.47
N TYR A 19 22.08 -2.45 -6.71
CA TYR A 19 20.72 -2.70 -7.17
C TYR A 19 19.68 -1.74 -6.57
N ILE A 20 20.11 -0.71 -5.82
CA ILE A 20 19.20 0.27 -5.16
C ILE A 20 18.18 0.85 -6.16
N THR A 21 18.62 1.24 -7.35
CA THR A 21 17.73 1.83 -8.37
C THR A 21 16.65 0.85 -8.80
N TRP A 22 16.98 -0.43 -8.94
CA TRP A 22 16.00 -1.47 -9.28
C TRP A 22 15.02 -1.73 -8.13
N PHE A 23 15.50 -1.82 -6.89
CA PHE A 23 14.64 -1.96 -5.73
C PHE A 23 13.71 -0.75 -5.57
N LEU A 24 14.20 0.46 -5.83
CA LEU A 24 13.39 1.67 -5.82
C LEU A 24 12.31 1.64 -6.90
N ALA A 25 12.66 1.23 -8.14
CA ALA A 25 11.70 1.10 -9.22
C ALA A 25 10.57 0.10 -8.87
N PHE A 26 10.92 -1.09 -8.38
CA PHE A 26 9.94 -2.09 -7.94
C PHE A 26 9.11 -1.61 -6.75
N HIS A 27 9.72 -0.89 -5.81
CA HIS A 27 8.99 -0.30 -4.68
C HIS A 27 7.95 0.72 -5.17
N ILE A 28 8.32 1.61 -6.08
CA ILE A 28 7.40 2.61 -6.65
C ILE A 28 6.25 1.91 -7.39
N MET A 29 6.53 0.90 -8.21
CA MET A 29 5.49 0.12 -8.90
C MET A 29 4.53 -0.55 -7.90
N ALA A 30 5.07 -1.14 -6.82
CA ALA A 30 4.26 -1.75 -5.77
C ALA A 30 3.40 -0.72 -5.04
N VAL A 31 3.93 0.47 -4.73
CA VAL A 31 3.16 1.59 -4.12
C VAL A 31 2.03 2.01 -5.04
N ILE A 32 2.29 2.22 -6.35
CA ILE A 32 1.27 2.60 -7.32
C ILE A 32 0.16 1.54 -7.39
N ALA A 33 0.52 0.26 -7.49
CA ALA A 33 -0.45 -0.84 -7.54
C ALA A 33 -1.29 -0.92 -6.25
N TRP A 34 -0.64 -0.80 -5.08
CA TRP A 34 -1.33 -0.80 -3.79
C TRP A 34 -2.31 0.36 -3.66
N MET A 35 -1.86 1.59 -3.97
CA MET A 35 -2.68 2.80 -3.86
C MET A 35 -3.84 2.80 -4.86
N SER A 36 -3.62 2.35 -6.10
CA SER A 36 -4.69 2.20 -7.08
C SER A 36 -5.81 1.29 -6.56
N ALA A 37 -5.44 0.15 -5.97
CA ALA A 37 -6.41 -0.77 -5.38
C ALA A 37 -7.09 -0.19 -4.13
N MET A 38 -6.33 0.49 -3.25
CA MET A 38 -6.84 1.15 -2.05
C MET A 38 -7.87 2.24 -2.34
N LEU A 39 -7.71 2.98 -3.45
CA LEU A 39 -8.64 4.03 -3.87
C LEU A 39 -9.83 3.50 -4.67
N TYR A 40 -9.68 2.34 -5.31
CA TYR A 40 -10.75 1.77 -6.14
C TYR A 40 -11.68 0.84 -5.36
N LEU A 41 -11.16 0.06 -4.41
CA LEU A 41 -11.95 -0.92 -3.66
C LEU A 41 -13.12 -0.30 -2.88
N PRO A 42 -12.96 0.83 -2.14
CA PRO A 42 -14.09 1.47 -1.46
C PRO A 42 -15.17 2.00 -2.41
N ARG A 43 -14.79 2.37 -3.64
CA ARG A 43 -15.78 2.77 -4.67
C ARG A 43 -16.62 1.57 -5.10
N LEU A 44 -16.00 0.39 -5.27
CA LEU A 44 -16.76 -0.84 -5.54
C LEU A 44 -17.73 -1.15 -4.40
N PHE A 45 -17.29 -1.02 -3.14
CA PHE A 45 -18.18 -1.20 -1.98
C PHE A 45 -19.36 -0.22 -1.98
N ALA A 46 -19.13 1.05 -2.33
CA ALA A 46 -20.20 2.05 -2.42
C ALA A 46 -21.27 1.65 -3.43
N TYR A 47 -20.88 1.17 -4.61
CA TYR A 47 -21.84 0.67 -5.63
C TYR A 47 -22.46 -0.66 -5.21
N HIS A 48 -21.71 -1.53 -4.55
CA HIS A 48 -22.23 -2.82 -4.08
C HIS A 48 -23.36 -2.63 -3.06
N THR A 49 -23.31 -1.57 -2.22
CA THR A 49 -24.41 -1.27 -1.27
C THR A 49 -25.76 -0.96 -1.95
N GLU A 50 -25.75 -0.60 -3.24
CA GLU A 50 -26.94 -0.27 -4.02
C GLU A 50 -27.58 -1.52 -4.66
N THR A 51 -26.96 -2.70 -4.51
CA THR A 51 -27.46 -3.96 -5.08
C THR A 51 -28.14 -4.83 -4.02
N ALA A 52 -29.17 -5.57 -4.42
CA ALA A 52 -29.79 -6.53 -3.53
C ALA A 52 -28.86 -7.74 -3.28
N PRO A 53 -28.72 -8.21 -2.02
CA PRO A 53 -27.94 -9.40 -1.71
C PRO A 53 -28.39 -10.61 -2.55
N GLY A 54 -27.43 -11.37 -3.08
CA GLY A 54 -27.68 -12.54 -3.93
C GLY A 54 -28.12 -12.22 -5.36
N SER A 55 -28.24 -10.92 -5.75
CA SER A 55 -28.50 -10.55 -7.14
C SER A 55 -27.28 -10.83 -8.03
N GLU A 56 -27.50 -10.96 -9.35
CA GLU A 56 -26.40 -11.13 -10.32
C GLU A 56 -25.36 -10.01 -10.22
N SER A 57 -25.81 -8.77 -10.02
CA SER A 57 -24.92 -7.63 -9.83
C SER A 57 -24.09 -7.75 -8.55
N SER A 58 -24.69 -8.16 -7.43
CA SER A 58 -24.00 -8.39 -6.16
C SER A 58 -22.91 -9.46 -6.31
N GLU A 59 -23.23 -10.59 -6.95
CA GLU A 59 -22.25 -11.65 -7.18
C GLU A 59 -21.09 -11.21 -8.08
N ARG A 60 -21.35 -10.36 -9.08
CA ARG A 60 -20.30 -9.75 -9.90
C ARG A 60 -19.39 -8.83 -9.07
N PHE A 61 -19.94 -7.99 -8.18
CA PHE A 61 -19.14 -7.16 -7.28
C PHE A 61 -18.27 -8.00 -6.36
N LYS A 62 -18.78 -9.07 -5.76
CA LYS A 62 -17.99 -9.99 -4.93
C LYS A 62 -16.78 -10.56 -5.66
N VAL A 63 -16.93 -10.93 -6.95
CA VAL A 63 -15.82 -11.41 -7.78
C VAL A 63 -14.80 -10.31 -8.06
N MET A 64 -15.24 -9.10 -8.40
CA MET A 64 -14.35 -7.97 -8.69
C MET A 64 -13.55 -7.55 -7.45
N GLU A 65 -14.22 -7.38 -6.32
CA GLU A 65 -13.62 -7.04 -5.03
C GLU A 65 -12.58 -8.07 -4.60
N ARG A 66 -12.92 -9.37 -4.73
CA ARG A 66 -12.01 -10.48 -4.41
C ARG A 66 -10.76 -10.47 -5.28
N LYS A 67 -10.92 -10.27 -6.60
CA LYS A 67 -9.79 -10.23 -7.53
C LYS A 67 -8.90 -9.03 -7.24
N LEU A 68 -9.47 -7.84 -7.05
CA LEU A 68 -8.74 -6.62 -6.74
C LEU A 68 -7.96 -6.77 -5.43
N LEU A 69 -8.61 -7.28 -4.37
CA LEU A 69 -7.99 -7.46 -3.08
C LEU A 69 -6.87 -8.50 -3.11
N LYS A 70 -7.15 -9.71 -3.64
CA LYS A 70 -6.23 -10.84 -3.55
C LYS A 70 -5.11 -10.80 -4.59
N ALA A 71 -5.39 -10.34 -5.80
CA ALA A 71 -4.42 -10.37 -6.90
C ALA A 71 -3.58 -9.09 -6.99
N ILE A 72 -4.06 -7.96 -6.48
CA ILE A 72 -3.36 -6.67 -6.61
C ILE A 72 -3.03 -6.09 -5.24
N MET A 73 -4.04 -5.81 -4.42
CA MET A 73 -3.90 -5.02 -3.19
C MET A 73 -3.01 -5.71 -2.15
N ASN A 74 -3.24 -7.00 -1.86
CA ASN A 74 -2.44 -7.75 -0.88
C ASN A 74 -0.99 -7.96 -1.34
N PRO A 75 -0.71 -8.48 -2.56
CA PRO A 75 0.67 -8.68 -3.01
C PRO A 75 1.45 -7.37 -3.08
N ALA A 76 0.81 -6.29 -3.55
CA ALA A 76 1.43 -4.98 -3.62
C ALA A 76 1.80 -4.43 -2.24
N MET A 77 0.91 -4.56 -1.24
CA MET A 77 1.22 -4.19 0.15
C MET A 77 2.41 -4.97 0.69
N ILE A 78 2.45 -6.29 0.48
CA ILE A 78 3.56 -7.15 0.92
C ILE A 78 4.87 -6.68 0.28
N ALA A 79 4.87 -6.41 -1.03
CA ALA A 79 6.03 -5.90 -1.73
C ALA A 79 6.50 -4.54 -1.19
N VAL A 80 5.58 -3.63 -0.87
CA VAL A 80 5.90 -2.33 -0.23
C VAL A 80 6.56 -2.53 1.12
N TRP A 81 6.07 -3.47 1.95
CA TRP A 81 6.61 -3.75 3.28
C TRP A 81 7.93 -4.50 3.27
N ILE A 82 8.27 -5.20 2.19
CA ILE A 82 9.60 -5.82 2.01
C ILE A 82 10.59 -4.79 1.46
N LEU A 83 10.23 -4.12 0.37
CA LEU A 83 11.15 -3.23 -0.34
C LEU A 83 11.36 -1.89 0.38
N GLY A 84 10.35 -1.37 1.09
CA GLY A 84 10.46 -0.11 1.81
C GLY A 84 11.52 -0.14 2.93
N PRO A 85 11.43 -1.04 3.91
CA PRO A 85 12.44 -1.20 4.95
C PRO A 85 13.83 -1.55 4.39
N LEU A 86 13.89 -2.41 3.35
CA LEU A 86 15.14 -2.74 2.69
C LEU A 86 15.82 -1.49 2.11
N LEU A 87 15.09 -0.66 1.39
CA LEU A 87 15.60 0.60 0.85
C LEU A 87 16.03 1.58 1.93
N ALA A 88 15.23 1.73 2.98
CA ALA A 88 15.58 2.59 4.11
C ALA A 88 16.90 2.15 4.77
N TRP A 89 17.11 0.85 4.90
CA TRP A 89 18.36 0.29 5.44
C TRP A 89 19.55 0.48 4.49
N LEU A 90 19.37 0.22 3.19
CA LEU A 90 20.44 0.35 2.20
C LEU A 90 20.92 1.79 2.01
N THR A 91 20.01 2.76 2.14
CA THR A 91 20.32 4.20 1.99
C THR A 91 20.73 4.85 3.30
N GLY A 92 20.54 4.21 4.44
CA GLY A 92 20.74 4.81 5.78
C GLY A 92 19.62 5.75 6.22
N ALA A 93 18.59 5.96 5.40
CA ALA A 93 17.50 6.90 5.64
C ALA A 93 16.61 6.55 6.84
N TYR A 94 16.73 5.35 7.41
CA TYR A 94 15.96 4.95 8.61
C TYR A 94 16.29 5.82 9.85
N LEU A 95 17.42 6.54 9.83
CA LEU A 95 17.83 7.47 10.88
C LEU A 95 17.16 8.85 10.74
N ASP A 96 16.65 9.17 9.56
CA ASP A 96 16.09 10.48 9.26
C ASP A 96 14.67 10.62 9.84
N THR A 97 14.39 11.78 10.41
CA THR A 97 13.07 12.09 11.02
C THR A 97 11.93 11.96 10.01
N TRP A 98 12.12 12.44 8.77
CA TRP A 98 11.10 12.32 7.72
C TRP A 98 10.76 10.86 7.38
N MET A 99 11.75 9.95 7.44
CA MET A 99 11.52 8.53 7.20
C MET A 99 10.72 7.88 8.34
N GLN A 100 11.00 8.25 9.58
CA GLN A 100 10.25 7.76 10.75
C GLN A 100 8.78 8.20 10.67
N ILE A 101 8.51 9.46 10.32
CA ILE A 101 7.14 9.96 10.11
C ILE A 101 6.45 9.19 8.97
N LYS A 102 7.17 8.95 7.85
CA LYS A 102 6.65 8.15 6.75
C LYS A 102 6.25 6.74 7.20
N PHE A 103 7.05 6.08 8.05
CA PHE A 103 6.71 4.76 8.59
C PHE A 103 5.40 4.79 9.37
N VAL A 104 5.18 5.78 10.21
CA VAL A 104 3.91 5.95 10.94
C VAL A 104 2.73 6.11 9.98
N LEU A 105 2.86 6.95 8.95
CA LEU A 105 1.81 7.14 7.94
C LEU A 105 1.51 5.84 7.17
N VAL A 106 2.53 5.05 6.85
CA VAL A 106 2.36 3.74 6.17
C VAL A 106 1.70 2.72 7.10
N ILE A 107 1.96 2.74 8.41
CA ILE A 107 1.24 1.92 9.39
C ILE A 107 -0.25 2.28 9.41
N ILE A 108 -0.58 3.58 9.44
CA ILE A 108 -1.98 4.05 9.38
C ILE A 108 -2.63 3.59 8.07
N MET A 109 -1.93 3.71 6.94
CA MET A 109 -2.38 3.22 5.63
C MET A 109 -2.65 1.72 5.65
N SER A 110 -1.80 0.94 6.31
CA SER A 110 -1.98 -0.51 6.48
C SER A 110 -3.19 -0.83 7.38
N GLY A 111 -3.48 0.02 8.36
CA GLY A 111 -4.72 -0.03 9.14
C GLY A 111 -5.97 0.14 8.27
N MET A 112 -5.93 1.10 7.33
CA MET A 112 -7.02 1.30 6.35
C MET A 112 -7.16 0.10 5.41
N HIS A 113 -6.04 -0.50 4.97
CA HIS A 113 -6.07 -1.76 4.22
C HIS A 113 -6.81 -2.86 5.02
N GLY A 114 -6.48 -3.05 6.28
CA GLY A 114 -7.14 -4.00 7.18
C GLY A 114 -8.65 -3.74 7.32
N LEU A 115 -9.04 -2.47 7.43
CA LEU A 115 -10.45 -2.06 7.43
C LEU A 115 -11.17 -2.51 6.15
N PHE A 116 -10.55 -2.29 4.98
CA PHE A 116 -11.15 -2.68 3.69
C PHE A 116 -11.21 -4.20 3.52
N VAL A 117 -10.24 -4.95 4.02
CA VAL A 117 -10.30 -6.42 4.08
C VAL A 117 -11.49 -6.88 4.93
N ARG A 118 -11.75 -6.21 6.06
CA ARG A 118 -12.92 -6.50 6.90
C ARG A 118 -14.22 -6.20 6.18
N CYS A 119 -14.33 -5.04 5.54
CA CYS A 119 -15.49 -4.67 4.73
C CYS A 119 -15.75 -5.67 3.59
N TRP A 120 -14.70 -6.10 2.88
CA TRP A 120 -14.80 -7.13 1.86
C TRP A 120 -15.37 -8.45 2.41
N ARG A 121 -14.95 -8.88 3.61
CA ARG A 121 -15.51 -10.08 4.26
C ARG A 121 -16.99 -9.93 4.58
N ASP A 122 -17.40 -8.73 5.02
CA ASP A 122 -18.80 -8.43 5.30
C ASP A 122 -19.66 -8.56 4.03
N PHE A 123 -19.21 -8.03 2.90
CA PHE A 123 -19.89 -8.17 1.59
C PHE A 123 -19.87 -9.62 1.09
N ALA A 124 -18.75 -10.32 1.20
CA ALA A 124 -18.64 -11.71 0.75
C ALA A 124 -19.65 -12.66 1.43
N HIS A 125 -20.13 -12.29 2.64
CA HIS A 125 -21.11 -13.07 3.41
C HIS A 125 -22.48 -12.39 3.49
N ASP A 126 -22.76 -11.38 2.66
CA ASP A 126 -24.01 -10.60 2.66
C ASP A 126 -24.36 -9.98 4.03
N ARG A 127 -23.33 -9.60 4.80
CA ARG A 127 -23.47 -9.03 6.16
C ARG A 127 -23.09 -7.55 6.24
N ASN A 128 -23.01 -6.86 5.10
CA ASN A 128 -22.72 -5.45 5.13
C ASN A 128 -23.88 -4.65 5.74
N THR A 129 -23.57 -3.83 6.74
CA THR A 129 -24.51 -2.90 7.40
C THR A 129 -24.16 -1.43 7.18
N ARG A 130 -23.04 -1.16 6.47
CA ARG A 130 -22.54 0.20 6.26
C ARG A 130 -23.15 0.81 5.00
N SER A 131 -23.37 2.12 5.04
CA SER A 131 -23.92 2.87 3.91
C SER A 131 -22.88 3.20 2.85
N ALA A 132 -23.32 3.50 1.62
CA ALA A 132 -22.45 4.00 0.55
C ALA A 132 -21.68 5.27 0.96
N ARG A 133 -22.29 6.15 1.76
CA ARG A 133 -21.62 7.36 2.28
C ARG A 133 -20.41 7.04 3.14
N PHE A 134 -20.48 5.99 3.97
CA PHE A 134 -19.32 5.53 4.76
C PHE A 134 -18.14 5.18 3.86
N TYR A 135 -18.35 4.42 2.79
CA TYR A 135 -17.28 4.01 1.88
C TYR A 135 -16.69 5.17 1.08
N ARG A 136 -17.53 6.16 0.70
CA ARG A 136 -17.06 7.38 0.04
C ARG A 136 -16.15 8.19 0.96
N ILE A 137 -16.53 8.38 2.21
CA ILE A 137 -15.71 9.09 3.20
C ILE A 137 -14.43 8.30 3.52
N ALA A 138 -14.55 6.98 3.72
CA ALA A 138 -13.40 6.10 3.99
C ALA A 138 -12.39 6.10 2.84
N ASN A 139 -12.80 6.39 1.60
CA ASN A 139 -11.91 6.52 0.45
C ASN A 139 -11.02 7.77 0.49
N GLU A 140 -11.46 8.84 1.17
CA GLU A 140 -10.68 10.08 1.27
C GLU A 140 -9.46 9.91 2.18
N VAL A 141 -9.51 9.01 3.17
CA VAL A 141 -8.41 8.81 4.11
C VAL A 141 -7.13 8.30 3.43
N PRO A 142 -7.15 7.22 2.62
CA PRO A 142 -5.98 6.81 1.84
C PRO A 142 -5.49 7.88 0.87
N ALA A 143 -6.39 8.66 0.26
CA ALA A 143 -6.03 9.74 -0.64
C ALA A 143 -5.22 10.83 0.08
N LEU A 144 -5.70 11.29 1.23
CA LEU A 144 -5.01 12.28 2.05
C LEU A 144 -3.66 11.75 2.56
N LEU A 145 -3.62 10.51 3.06
CA LEU A 145 -2.37 9.88 3.50
C LEU A 145 -1.35 9.79 2.36
N LEU A 146 -1.79 9.45 1.14
CA LEU A 146 -0.92 9.40 -0.02
C LEU A 146 -0.29 10.78 -0.31
N VAL A 147 -1.10 11.84 -0.31
CA VAL A 147 -0.62 13.20 -0.52
C VAL A 147 0.43 13.59 0.53
N LEU A 148 0.14 13.32 1.81
CA LEU A 148 1.07 13.62 2.91
C LEU A 148 2.38 12.84 2.77
N ILE A 149 2.33 11.55 2.43
CA ILE A 149 3.52 10.72 2.23
C ILE A 149 4.35 11.24 1.06
N VAL A 150 3.72 11.60 -0.07
CA VAL A 150 4.42 12.11 -1.25
C VAL A 150 5.11 13.44 -0.96
N ILE A 151 4.42 14.38 -0.30
CA ILE A 151 5.00 15.66 0.11
C ILE A 151 6.19 15.44 1.05
N LEU A 152 6.01 14.60 2.07
CA LEU A 152 7.05 14.30 3.05
C LEU A 152 8.32 13.70 2.41
N VAL A 153 8.14 12.76 1.48
CA VAL A 153 9.26 12.11 0.78
C VAL A 153 9.96 13.04 -0.20
N LYS A 154 9.20 13.93 -0.86
CA LYS A 154 9.77 14.82 -1.89
C LYS A 154 10.39 16.08 -1.30
N VAL A 155 9.76 16.67 -0.29
CA VAL A 155 10.20 17.94 0.33
C VAL A 155 11.21 17.70 1.44
N GLN A 156 11.13 16.56 2.13
CA GLN A 156 12.01 16.19 3.27
C GLN A 156 12.18 17.35 4.28
N PRO A 157 11.09 17.87 4.86
CA PRO A 157 11.11 19.14 5.61
C PRO A 157 11.97 19.12 6.87
N PHE A 158 12.48 17.96 7.26
CA PHE A 158 13.36 17.74 8.42
C PHE A 158 14.64 17.01 8.02
N GLY A 159 15.01 17.06 6.73
CA GLY A 159 16.28 16.55 6.23
C GLY A 159 17.33 17.66 6.35
N ASP A 160 18.36 17.38 7.12
CA ASP A 160 19.59 18.19 7.13
C ASP A 160 20.43 17.91 5.89
#